data_cd87e891cd18b3ce244683391ab7ddff
#
_entry.id   cd87e891cd18b3ce244683391ab7ddff
#
_cell.length_a   1.000
_cell.length_b   1.000
_cell.length_c   1.000
_cell.angle_alpha   90.00
_cell.angle_beta   90.00
_cell.angle_gamma   90.00
#
_symmetry.space_group_name_H-M   'P 1'
#
loop_
_entity.id
_entity.type
_entity.pdbx_description
1 polymer ?
#
loop_
_entity_poly.entity_id
_entity_poly.type
_entity_poly.pdbx_seq_one_letter_code
_entity_poly.pdbx_strand_id
1 'polypeptide(L)'
;KIAEYIDHRLMREREVLAALHLGADTIEALVARIYPDLDPRLVGAAGGSVRAHLLKLEREGRVVQHGERWYLSDSERTRPCPL
;
A
#
# COMPACT_ATOMS: atom_id res chain seq x y z
N LYS A 1 -17.29 15.01 -7.25
CA LYS A 1 -16.08 15.14 -6.41
C LYS A 1 -15.89 13.96 -5.48
N ILE A 2 -16.98 13.41 -4.94
CA ILE A 2 -16.91 12.20 -4.10
C ILE A 2 -16.40 11.02 -4.92
N ALA A 3 -16.84 10.88 -6.17
CA ALA A 3 -16.39 9.82 -7.05
C ALA A 3 -14.89 9.91 -7.32
N GLU A 4 -14.35 11.11 -7.54
CA GLU A 4 -12.92 11.31 -7.73
C GLU A 4 -12.13 10.87 -6.51
N TYR A 5 -12.60 11.22 -5.32
CA TYR A 5 -11.93 10.85 -4.07
C TYR A 5 -11.89 9.32 -3.91
N ILE A 6 -12.99 8.64 -4.18
CA ILE A 6 -13.07 7.18 -4.11
C ILE A 6 -12.12 6.53 -5.11
N ASP A 7 -12.09 7.05 -6.35
CA ASP A 7 -11.18 6.55 -7.38
C ASP A 7 -9.72 6.69 -6.97
N HIS A 8 -9.34 7.82 -6.37
CA HIS A 8 -7.97 8.02 -5.87
C HIS A 8 -7.61 7.02 -4.78
N ARG A 9 -8.53 6.76 -3.86
CA ARG A 9 -8.29 5.78 -2.79
C ARG A 9 -8.09 4.38 -3.36
N LEU A 10 -8.93 3.97 -4.29
CA LEU A 10 -8.82 2.66 -4.93
C LEU A 10 -7.51 2.53 -5.70
N MET A 11 -7.11 3.59 -6.39
CA MET A 11 -5.83 3.61 -7.08
C MET A 11 -4.67 3.43 -6.11
N ARG A 12 -4.68 4.11 -4.96
CA ARG A 12 -3.63 3.96 -3.95
C ARG A 12 -3.60 2.55 -3.37
N GLU A 13 -4.76 1.94 -3.13
CA GLU A 13 -4.81 0.54 -2.68
C GLU A 13 -4.16 -0.39 -3.69
N ARG A 14 -4.43 -0.19 -4.98
CA ARG A 14 -3.81 -0.99 -6.04
C ARG A 14 -2.31 -0.79 -6.07
N GLU A 15 -1.84 0.43 -5.89
CA GLU A 15 -0.40 0.72 -5.85
C GLU A 15 0.26 0.04 -4.65
N VAL A 16 -0.38 0.04 -3.49
CA VAL A 16 0.13 -0.65 -2.30
C VAL A 16 0.22 -2.16 -2.55
N LEU A 17 -0.84 -2.75 -3.09
CA LEU A 17 -0.86 -4.18 -3.39
C LEU A 17 0.19 -4.55 -4.43
N ALA A 18 0.33 -3.74 -5.47
CA ALA A 18 1.34 -3.96 -6.51
C ALA A 18 2.76 -3.88 -5.95
N ALA A 19 3.02 -2.92 -5.08
CA ALA A 19 4.33 -2.79 -4.44
C ALA A 19 4.65 -3.99 -3.57
N LEU A 20 3.66 -4.52 -2.84
CA LEU A 20 3.83 -5.74 -2.06
C LEU A 20 4.11 -6.95 -2.95
N HIS A 21 3.43 -7.06 -4.09
CA HIS A 21 3.71 -8.11 -5.09
C HIS A 21 5.16 -8.05 -5.57
N LEU A 22 5.73 -6.85 -5.64
CA LEU A 22 7.09 -6.64 -6.14
C LEU A 22 8.15 -6.74 -5.05
N GLY A 23 7.75 -7.05 -3.81
CA GLY A 23 8.67 -7.32 -2.72
C GLY A 23 8.90 -6.21 -1.72
N ALA A 24 8.29 -5.02 -1.91
CA ALA A 24 8.33 -3.98 -0.89
C ALA A 24 7.51 -4.45 0.31
N ASP A 25 8.09 -4.45 1.50
CA ASP A 25 7.42 -5.01 2.68
C ASP A 25 7.48 -4.11 3.90
N THR A 26 8.17 -2.97 3.83
CA THR A 26 8.18 -1.97 4.90
C THR A 26 7.47 -0.72 4.42
N ILE A 27 7.00 0.10 5.37
CA ILE A 27 6.36 1.37 5.02
C ILE A 27 7.33 2.26 4.23
N GLU A 28 8.60 2.31 4.63
CA GLU A 28 9.60 3.10 3.92
C GLU A 28 9.77 2.63 2.48
N ALA A 29 9.86 1.32 2.27
CA ALA A 29 10.00 0.75 0.92
C ALA A 29 8.74 1.01 0.07
N LEU A 30 7.56 0.90 0.68
CA LEU A 30 6.30 1.19 -0.01
C LEU A 30 6.21 2.65 -0.42
N VAL A 31 6.57 3.57 0.49
CA VAL A 31 6.58 5.00 0.18
C VAL A 31 7.54 5.31 -0.96
N ALA A 32 8.74 4.75 -0.91
CA ALA A 32 9.75 4.99 -1.94
C ALA A 32 9.27 4.50 -3.31
N ARG A 33 8.53 3.42 -3.35
CA ARG A 33 8.05 2.84 -4.60
C ARG A 33 6.83 3.56 -5.15
N ILE A 34 5.91 3.96 -4.27
CA ILE A 34 4.66 4.62 -4.67
C ILE A 34 4.90 6.09 -4.97
N TYR A 35 5.81 6.72 -4.26
CA TYR A 35 6.10 8.15 -4.38
C TYR A 35 7.60 8.37 -4.64
N PRO A 36 8.11 7.99 -5.83
CA PRO A 36 9.55 8.01 -6.09
C PRO A 36 10.19 9.42 -6.03
N ASP A 37 9.41 10.45 -6.31
CA ASP A 37 9.92 11.82 -6.35
C ASP A 37 9.37 12.68 -5.19
N LEU A 38 9.03 12.04 -4.07
CA LEU A 38 8.42 12.73 -2.96
C LEU A 38 9.39 13.66 -2.25
N ASP A 39 8.93 14.88 -1.96
CA ASP A 39 9.67 15.83 -1.12
C ASP A 39 9.93 15.17 0.24
N PRO A 40 11.19 15.19 0.74
CA PRO A 40 11.52 14.59 2.04
C PRO A 40 10.64 15.07 3.20
N ARG A 41 10.12 16.30 3.13
CA ARG A 41 9.24 16.85 4.16
C ARG A 41 7.88 16.14 4.23
N LEU A 42 7.51 15.44 3.16
CA LEU A 42 6.21 14.76 3.06
C LEU A 42 6.29 13.27 3.34
N VAL A 43 7.49 12.74 3.59
CA VAL A 43 7.68 11.29 3.80
C VAL A 43 6.88 10.78 4.99
N GLY A 44 6.83 11.54 6.09
CA GLY A 44 6.04 11.14 7.26
C GLY A 44 4.56 11.07 6.96
N ALA A 45 4.02 12.05 6.25
CA ALA A 45 2.60 12.07 5.87
C ALA A 45 2.27 10.94 4.89
N ALA A 46 3.17 10.69 3.92
CA ALA A 46 3.00 9.61 2.97
C ALA A 46 3.02 8.24 3.67
N GLY A 47 3.93 8.07 4.64
CA GLY A 47 3.99 6.85 5.45
C GLY A 47 2.70 6.61 6.22
N GLY A 48 2.13 7.65 6.81
CA GLY A 48 0.85 7.57 7.51
C GLY A 48 -0.29 7.15 6.58
N SER A 49 -0.31 7.70 5.36
CA SER A 49 -1.30 7.34 4.35
C SER A 49 -1.18 5.88 3.94
N VAL A 50 0.05 5.42 3.65
CA VAL A 50 0.31 4.03 3.28
C VAL A 50 -0.11 3.10 4.42
N ARG A 51 0.23 3.46 5.66
CA ARG A 51 -0.16 2.66 6.83
C ARG A 51 -1.69 2.54 6.95
N ALA A 52 -2.42 3.63 6.73
CA ALA A 52 -3.88 3.61 6.76
C ALA A 52 -4.45 2.65 5.74
N HIS A 53 -3.90 2.63 4.52
CA HIS A 53 -4.31 1.67 3.49
C HIS A 53 -3.98 0.24 3.90
N LEU A 54 -2.80 0.02 4.47
CA LEU A 54 -2.40 -1.32 4.93
C LEU A 54 -3.33 -1.82 6.03
N LEU A 55 -3.70 -0.97 6.99
CA LEU A 55 -4.61 -1.36 8.07
C LEU A 55 -5.99 -1.72 7.53
N LYS A 56 -6.48 -0.98 6.54
CA LYS A 56 -7.74 -1.30 5.89
C LYS A 56 -7.65 -2.65 5.17
N LEU A 57 -6.60 -2.87 4.41
CA LEU A 57 -6.39 -4.13 3.69
C LEU A 57 -6.22 -5.30 4.66
N GLU A 58 -5.60 -5.08 5.81
CA GLU A 58 -5.49 -6.10 6.84
C GLU A 58 -6.87 -6.49 7.39
N ARG A 59 -7.72 -5.50 7.66
CA ARG A 59 -9.10 -5.76 8.10
C ARG A 59 -9.89 -6.53 7.07
N GLU A 60 -9.57 -6.35 5.80
CA GLU A 60 -10.23 -7.09 4.70
C GLU A 60 -9.61 -8.47 4.47
N GLY A 61 -8.58 -8.83 5.22
CA GLY A 61 -7.91 -10.12 5.07
C GLY A 61 -7.01 -10.23 3.84
N ARG A 62 -6.61 -9.10 3.26
CA ARG A 62 -5.81 -9.07 2.03
C ARG A 62 -4.32 -8.94 2.29
N VAL A 63 -3.94 -8.37 3.45
CA VAL A 63 -2.54 -8.30 3.87
C VAL A 63 -2.42 -8.76 5.32
N VAL A 64 -1.21 -9.16 5.71
CA VAL A 64 -0.89 -9.54 7.09
C VAL A 64 0.37 -8.79 7.53
N GLN A 65 0.46 -8.50 8.82
CA GLN A 65 1.62 -7.83 9.40
C GLN A 65 2.39 -8.77 10.29
N HIS A 66 3.71 -8.79 10.14
CA HIS A 66 4.63 -9.49 11.02
C HIS A 66 5.73 -8.52 11.45
N GLY A 67 5.64 -8.00 12.68
CA GLY A 67 6.55 -6.97 13.15
C GLY A 67 6.36 -5.70 12.35
N GLU A 68 7.44 -5.21 11.75
CA GLU A 68 7.39 -4.00 10.92
C GLU A 68 7.17 -4.30 9.44
N ARG A 69 6.99 -5.58 9.09
CA ARG A 69 6.86 -5.99 7.70
C ARG A 69 5.42 -6.37 7.37
N TRP A 70 5.04 -6.09 6.14
CA TRP A 70 3.70 -6.35 5.62
C TRP A 70 3.80 -7.31 4.45
N TYR A 71 2.86 -8.26 4.38
CA TYR A 71 2.85 -9.29 3.36
C TYR A 71 1.45 -9.45 2.81
N LEU A 72 1.37 -9.86 1.54
CA LEU A 72 0.08 -10.25 0.97
C LEU A 72 -0.40 -11.53 1.66
N SER A 73 -1.72 -11.64 1.86
CA SER A 73 -2.33 -12.89 2.31
C SER A 73 -2.18 -13.93 1.20
N ASP A 74 -2.37 -15.21 1.55
CA ASP A 74 -2.25 -16.30 0.57
C ASP A 74 -3.17 -16.11 -0.62
N SER A 75 -4.42 -15.71 -0.40
CA SER A 75 -5.37 -15.48 -1.48
C SER A 75 -4.94 -14.31 -2.38
N GLU A 76 -4.33 -13.27 -1.82
CA GLU A 76 -3.85 -12.14 -2.62
C GLU A 76 -2.59 -12.50 -3.42
N ARG A 77 -1.72 -13.34 -2.85
CA ARG A 77 -0.49 -13.75 -3.55
C ARG A 77 -0.77 -14.54 -4.82
N THR A 78 -1.88 -15.28 -4.86
CA THR A 78 -2.25 -16.07 -6.03
C THR A 78 -2.95 -15.26 -7.11
N ARG A 79 -3.36 -14.02 -6.80
CA ARG A 79 -3.97 -13.13 -7.79
C ARG A 79 -2.90 -12.44 -8.62
N PRO A 80 -3.21 -12.07 -9.88
CA PRO A 80 -2.28 -11.27 -10.67
C PRO A 80 -2.03 -9.92 -10.00
N CYS A 81 -0.84 -9.35 -10.25
CA CYS A 81 -0.53 -8.01 -9.79
C CYS A 81 -1.56 -7.03 -10.36
N PRO A 82 -2.16 -6.13 -9.54
CA PRO A 82 -3.23 -5.24 -10.02
C PRO A 82 -2.76 -4.11 -10.95
N LEU A 83 -1.46 -3.94 -11.15
CA LEU A 83 -0.92 -2.91 -12.05
C LEU A 83 -0.11 -3.52 -13.19
#